data_602e03a0b40c1098e9c12fcde266519e
#
_entry.id   602e03a0b40c1098e9c12fcde266519e
#
_cell.length_a   1.000
_cell.length_b   1.000
_cell.length_c   1.000
_cell.angle_alpha   90.00
_cell.angle_beta   90.00
_cell.angle_gamma   90.00
#
_symmetry.space_group_name_H-M   'P 1'
#
loop_
_entity.id
_entity.type
_entity.pdbx_description
1 polymer ?
#
loop_
_entity_poly.entity_id
_entity_poly.type
_entity_poly.pdbx_seq_one_letter_code
_entity_poly.pdbx_strand_id
1 'polypeptide(L)'
;MLKKVLPLLLLCSLSAAAKPALTVYTYDSFSSEWGPGPAIKKAFEADCGCELRYVALPDGVALLNRLRMEGKNSRADVVLGLDNNLLDAAEKTGLFAASGVDTRSVTVPGGWSNRTFVPYDYGWFAFVYDKTKLQNPPKSLKELVEGSQPLKIIYEDPRTSTPGLGLLLWMQKVYGDSAPAAWQKLAQKTVTVTKGWSEAYGLFLKGEADMVLSYTTSPAYHLIAEKKTQYAAADFSEGHYLQVEVAGQLKTSKQPQLAQKFLQFMLAQPFQQTIPQGNWMYPAVSGKLPAGFDTLTLPKTTLQYSSQDVASHRSQWISEWQRAVSR
;
A
#
# COMPACT_ATOMS: atom_id res chain seq x y z
N MET A 1 81.75 -11.00 -0.12
CA MET A 1 80.53 -11.62 -0.55
C MET A 1 79.36 -11.08 0.33
N LEU A 2 78.66 -10.01 -0.15
CA LEU A 2 77.56 -9.40 0.61
C LEU A 2 76.26 -10.05 0.12
N LYS A 3 75.59 -10.79 1.02
CA LYS A 3 74.24 -11.31 0.73
C LYS A 3 73.21 -10.21 0.95
N LYS A 4 72.56 -9.77 -0.15
CA LYS A 4 71.41 -8.87 -0.10
C LYS A 4 70.17 -9.68 0.33
N VAL A 5 69.64 -9.39 1.53
CA VAL A 5 68.33 -9.90 1.98
C VAL A 5 67.27 -8.92 1.47
N LEU A 6 66.41 -9.41 0.59
CA LEU A 6 65.29 -8.64 0.04
C LEU A 6 64.08 -8.83 1.02
N PRO A 7 63.49 -7.75 1.56
CA PRO A 7 62.33 -7.90 2.39
C PRO A 7 61.08 -8.21 1.54
N LEU A 8 60.44 -9.34 1.84
CA LEU A 8 59.18 -9.77 1.25
C LEU A 8 58.05 -8.93 1.88
N LEU A 9 57.59 -7.93 1.16
CA LEU A 9 56.39 -7.15 1.53
C LEU A 9 55.16 -8.05 1.34
N LEU A 10 54.58 -8.56 2.45
CA LEU A 10 53.27 -9.16 2.46
C LEU A 10 52.24 -8.04 2.23
N LEU A 11 51.71 -7.93 1.01
CA LEU A 11 50.50 -7.17 0.73
C LEU A 11 49.31 -7.92 1.30
N CYS A 12 48.86 -7.56 2.52
CA CYS A 12 47.54 -7.94 3.01
C CYS A 12 46.51 -7.20 2.15
N SER A 13 45.96 -7.89 1.16
CA SER A 13 44.74 -7.46 0.45
C SER A 13 43.58 -7.49 1.44
N LEU A 14 43.25 -6.34 2.01
CA LEU A 14 41.97 -6.16 2.71
C LEU A 14 40.88 -6.27 1.62
N SER A 15 40.37 -7.48 1.45
CA SER A 15 39.12 -7.68 0.74
C SER A 15 38.02 -6.97 1.54
N ALA A 16 37.62 -5.78 1.10
CA ALA A 16 36.44 -5.15 1.63
C ALA A 16 35.24 -6.08 1.35
N ALA A 17 34.78 -6.77 2.39
CA ALA A 17 33.61 -7.61 2.28
C ALA A 17 32.44 -6.74 1.78
N ALA A 18 31.75 -7.20 0.72
CA ALA A 18 30.59 -6.52 0.22
C ALA A 18 29.54 -6.40 1.32
N LYS A 19 28.90 -5.23 1.45
CA LYS A 19 27.82 -5.02 2.42
C LYS A 19 26.70 -6.01 2.16
N PRO A 20 26.11 -6.63 3.19
CA PRO A 20 24.94 -7.48 3.01
C PRO A 20 23.80 -6.64 2.43
N ALA A 21 23.03 -7.23 1.50
CA ALA A 21 21.90 -6.57 0.87
C ALA A 21 20.59 -7.17 1.35
N LEU A 22 19.62 -6.31 1.68
CA LEU A 22 18.24 -6.68 1.98
C LEU A 22 17.37 -6.26 0.79
N THR A 23 16.67 -7.22 0.18
CA THR A 23 15.76 -6.98 -0.95
C THR A 23 14.32 -6.88 -0.45
N VAL A 24 13.69 -5.74 -0.71
CA VAL A 24 12.31 -5.44 -0.36
C VAL A 24 11.48 -5.30 -1.62
N TYR A 25 10.52 -6.21 -1.81
CA TYR A 25 9.49 -6.05 -2.84
C TYR A 25 8.43 -5.09 -2.31
N THR A 26 8.11 -4.08 -3.10
CA THR A 26 7.10 -3.08 -2.72
C THR A 26 6.39 -2.52 -3.95
N TYR A 27 5.44 -1.62 -3.75
CA TYR A 27 4.76 -0.95 -4.85
C TYR A 27 5.50 0.32 -5.27
N ASP A 28 5.29 0.75 -6.51
CA ASP A 28 6.08 1.79 -7.15
C ASP A 28 6.01 3.15 -6.43
N SER A 29 4.84 3.54 -5.95
CA SER A 29 4.67 4.80 -5.22
C SER A 29 5.41 4.85 -3.89
N PHE A 30 5.67 3.70 -3.26
CA PHE A 30 6.45 3.65 -2.02
C PHE A 30 7.93 3.95 -2.27
N SER A 31 8.50 3.36 -3.33
CA SER A 31 9.93 3.43 -3.64
C SER A 31 10.31 4.58 -4.58
N SER A 32 9.34 5.32 -5.13
CA SER A 32 9.59 6.47 -6.00
C SER A 32 10.34 7.60 -5.28
N GLU A 33 10.91 8.52 -6.04
CA GLU A 33 11.64 9.67 -5.48
C GLU A 33 10.77 10.55 -4.57
N TRP A 34 9.47 10.63 -4.86
CA TRP A 34 8.50 11.40 -4.08
C TRP A 34 7.82 10.59 -2.96
N GLY A 35 8.03 9.29 -2.93
CA GLY A 35 7.51 8.40 -1.87
C GLY A 35 8.41 8.36 -0.63
N PRO A 36 8.04 7.57 0.37
CA PRO A 36 8.81 7.47 1.62
C PRO A 36 10.08 6.63 1.49
N GLY A 37 10.18 5.81 0.44
CA GLY A 37 11.24 4.81 0.27
C GLY A 37 12.66 5.36 0.35
N PRO A 38 13.02 6.45 -0.35
CA PRO A 38 14.38 7.00 -0.29
C PRO A 38 14.83 7.42 1.10
N ALA A 39 13.98 8.11 1.86
CA ALA A 39 14.28 8.51 3.24
C ALA A 39 14.44 7.31 4.18
N ILE A 40 13.58 6.31 4.02
CA ILE A 40 13.63 5.05 4.78
C ILE A 40 14.92 4.29 4.47
N LYS A 41 15.29 4.18 3.19
CA LYS A 41 16.54 3.54 2.76
C LYS A 41 17.75 4.21 3.42
N LYS A 42 17.82 5.53 3.37
CA LYS A 42 18.91 6.30 3.99
C LYS A 42 19.03 6.06 5.49
N ALA A 43 17.90 6.12 6.20
CA ALA A 43 17.87 5.94 7.64
C ALA A 43 18.21 4.51 8.06
N PHE A 44 17.67 3.51 7.36
CA PHE A 44 17.93 2.11 7.67
C PHE A 44 19.37 1.70 7.36
N GLU A 45 19.91 2.12 6.21
CA GLU A 45 21.31 1.83 5.82
C GLU A 45 22.31 2.45 6.79
N ALA A 46 22.01 3.62 7.37
CA ALA A 46 22.84 4.24 8.39
C ALA A 46 22.91 3.42 9.68
N ASP A 47 21.86 2.66 9.98
CA ASP A 47 21.76 1.84 11.21
C ASP A 47 22.23 0.40 11.01
N CYS A 48 21.99 -0.19 9.84
CA CYS A 48 22.24 -1.63 9.64
C CYS A 48 23.64 -1.96 9.10
N GLY A 49 24.37 -0.99 8.55
CA GLY A 49 25.60 -1.27 7.81
C GLY A 49 25.38 -2.16 6.59
N CYS A 50 24.19 -2.14 6.04
CA CYS A 50 23.73 -2.94 4.91
C CYS A 50 23.30 -2.06 3.74
N GLU A 51 22.95 -2.69 2.61
CA GLU A 51 22.30 -2.06 1.48
C GLU A 51 20.82 -2.48 1.42
N LEU A 52 19.91 -1.51 1.32
CA LEU A 52 18.49 -1.76 1.12
C LEU A 52 18.15 -1.62 -0.37
N ARG A 53 17.60 -2.67 -0.98
CA ARG A 53 17.22 -2.69 -2.40
C ARG A 53 15.72 -2.84 -2.55
N TYR A 54 15.09 -1.89 -3.24
CA TYR A 54 13.68 -2.00 -3.59
C TYR A 54 13.50 -2.64 -4.96
N VAL A 55 12.51 -3.54 -5.04
CA VAL A 55 11.97 -4.05 -6.31
C VAL A 55 10.52 -3.59 -6.37
N ALA A 56 10.22 -2.70 -7.30
CA ALA A 56 8.91 -2.08 -7.42
C ALA A 56 7.98 -2.85 -8.36
N LEU A 57 6.74 -3.04 -7.91
CA LEU A 57 5.64 -3.58 -8.69
C LEU A 57 4.54 -2.50 -8.81
N PRO A 58 3.56 -2.67 -9.71
CA PRO A 58 2.54 -1.65 -9.91
C PRO A 58 1.68 -1.36 -8.69
N ASP A 59 1.35 -2.37 -7.87
CA ASP A 59 0.53 -2.21 -6.67
C ASP A 59 0.58 -3.45 -5.77
N GLY A 60 -0.16 -3.43 -4.65
CA GLY A 60 -0.05 -4.41 -3.58
C GLY A 60 -0.50 -5.83 -3.92
N VAL A 61 -1.61 -6.01 -4.67
CA VAL A 61 -2.04 -7.37 -5.07
C VAL A 61 -1.03 -7.99 -6.04
N ALA A 62 -0.40 -7.19 -6.88
CA ALA A 62 0.67 -7.65 -7.77
C ALA A 62 1.86 -8.23 -6.99
N LEU A 63 2.12 -7.75 -5.77
CA LEU A 63 3.13 -8.34 -4.87
C LEU A 63 2.81 -9.80 -4.54
N LEU A 64 1.58 -10.09 -4.15
CA LEU A 64 1.16 -11.46 -3.83
C LEU A 64 1.20 -12.36 -5.07
N ASN A 65 0.76 -11.86 -6.21
CA ASN A 65 0.83 -12.59 -7.48
C ASN A 65 2.27 -12.96 -7.83
N ARG A 66 3.20 -12.02 -7.68
CA ARG A 66 4.63 -12.23 -7.93
C ARG A 66 5.22 -13.31 -7.02
N LEU A 67 4.89 -13.27 -5.74
CA LEU A 67 5.33 -14.27 -4.77
C LEU A 67 4.80 -15.68 -5.10
N ARG A 68 3.54 -15.78 -5.52
CA ARG A 68 2.96 -17.05 -5.92
C ARG A 68 3.66 -17.63 -7.15
N MET A 69 4.05 -16.79 -8.09
CA MET A 69 4.79 -17.21 -9.28
C MET A 69 6.21 -17.67 -8.94
N GLU A 70 6.90 -16.95 -8.08
CA GLU A 70 8.29 -17.26 -7.71
C GLU A 70 8.39 -18.39 -6.68
N GLY A 71 7.40 -18.49 -5.79
CA GLY A 71 7.39 -19.49 -4.71
C GLY A 71 8.65 -19.46 -3.88
N LYS A 72 9.24 -20.61 -3.62
CA LYS A 72 10.49 -20.76 -2.86
C LYS A 72 11.72 -20.19 -3.55
N ASN A 73 11.61 -19.83 -4.81
CA ASN A 73 12.69 -19.23 -5.60
C ASN A 73 12.67 -17.70 -5.53
N SER A 74 11.76 -17.11 -4.78
CA SER A 74 11.71 -15.66 -4.62
C SER A 74 13.02 -15.12 -4.05
N ARG A 75 13.46 -13.99 -4.58
CA ARG A 75 14.64 -13.27 -4.10
C ARG A 75 14.30 -12.19 -3.07
N ALA A 76 13.03 -12.01 -2.75
CA ALA A 76 12.62 -11.07 -1.73
C ALA A 76 13.02 -11.58 -0.34
N ASP A 77 13.53 -10.66 0.48
CA ASP A 77 13.72 -10.88 1.91
C ASP A 77 12.48 -10.41 2.68
N VAL A 78 11.93 -9.27 2.25
CA VAL A 78 10.74 -8.64 2.82
C VAL A 78 9.79 -8.27 1.68
N VAL A 79 8.50 -8.42 1.93
CA VAL A 79 7.42 -7.89 1.07
C VAL A 79 6.69 -6.83 1.86
N LEU A 80 6.67 -5.61 1.34
CA LEU A 80 6.07 -4.43 1.95
C LEU A 80 4.99 -3.88 1.02
N GLY A 81 3.73 -3.84 1.48
CA GLY A 81 2.63 -3.30 0.69
C GLY A 81 1.48 -4.27 0.46
N LEU A 82 1.47 -5.43 1.11
CA LEU A 82 0.24 -6.18 1.32
C LEU A 82 -0.65 -5.41 2.31
N ASP A 83 -1.89 -5.82 2.46
CA ASP A 83 -2.81 -5.18 3.38
C ASP A 83 -3.60 -6.18 4.24
N ASN A 84 -4.44 -5.65 5.14
CA ASN A 84 -5.29 -6.44 6.01
C ASN A 84 -6.20 -7.42 5.26
N ASN A 85 -6.59 -7.12 4.02
CA ASN A 85 -7.47 -7.98 3.23
C ASN A 85 -6.74 -9.24 2.73
N LEU A 86 -5.43 -9.17 2.56
CA LEU A 86 -4.62 -10.24 1.97
C LEU A 86 -3.89 -11.12 3.00
N LEU A 87 -4.07 -10.89 4.31
CA LEU A 87 -3.32 -11.61 5.35
C LEU A 87 -3.51 -13.12 5.24
N ASP A 88 -4.73 -13.61 5.20
CA ASP A 88 -5.01 -15.05 5.14
C ASP A 88 -4.51 -15.66 3.83
N ALA A 89 -4.74 -15.01 2.70
CA ALA A 89 -4.25 -15.46 1.40
C ALA A 89 -2.72 -15.53 1.35
N ALA A 90 -2.04 -14.55 1.94
CA ALA A 90 -0.58 -14.53 2.02
C ALA A 90 -0.05 -15.62 2.96
N GLU A 91 -0.65 -15.81 4.12
CA GLU A 91 -0.27 -16.87 5.07
C GLU A 91 -0.44 -18.26 4.46
N LYS A 92 -1.49 -18.50 3.70
CA LYS A 92 -1.75 -19.77 3.01
C LYS A 92 -0.73 -20.11 1.94
N THR A 93 0.08 -19.16 1.48
CA THR A 93 1.21 -19.49 0.58
C THR A 93 2.29 -20.31 1.28
N GLY A 94 2.35 -20.25 2.61
CA GLY A 94 3.41 -20.89 3.40
C GLY A 94 4.79 -20.26 3.25
N LEU A 95 4.89 -19.09 2.58
CA LEU A 95 6.15 -18.42 2.26
C LEU A 95 6.65 -17.48 3.37
N PHE A 96 5.79 -17.05 4.28
CA PHE A 96 6.12 -16.06 5.30
C PHE A 96 6.52 -16.68 6.64
N ALA A 97 7.53 -16.10 7.27
CA ALA A 97 7.94 -16.43 8.63
C ALA A 97 7.27 -15.49 9.64
N ALA A 98 7.12 -15.97 10.88
CA ALA A 98 6.72 -15.10 11.99
C ALA A 98 7.68 -13.91 12.12
N SER A 99 7.15 -12.72 12.39
CA SER A 99 7.96 -11.49 12.42
C SER A 99 8.90 -11.41 13.63
N GLY A 100 8.49 -11.96 14.77
CA GLY A 100 9.21 -11.80 16.02
C GLY A 100 9.23 -10.37 16.57
N VAL A 101 8.41 -9.47 15.99
CA VAL A 101 8.36 -8.05 16.35
C VAL A 101 7.33 -7.81 17.45
N ASP A 102 7.67 -6.99 18.44
CA ASP A 102 6.72 -6.49 19.42
C ASP A 102 5.82 -5.41 18.80
N THR A 103 4.54 -5.72 18.66
CA THR A 103 3.56 -4.83 18.04
C THR A 103 2.67 -4.08 19.04
N ARG A 104 3.03 -4.05 20.33
CA ARG A 104 2.23 -3.37 21.39
C ARG A 104 2.09 -1.86 21.17
N SER A 105 3.05 -1.23 20.46
CA SER A 105 2.98 0.19 20.11
C SER A 105 2.02 0.52 18.97
N VAL A 106 1.53 -0.49 18.26
CA VAL A 106 0.65 -0.31 17.10
C VAL A 106 -0.74 0.15 17.56
N THR A 107 -1.24 1.21 16.91
CA THR A 107 -2.52 1.86 17.25
C THR A 107 -3.46 1.96 16.03
N VAL A 108 -3.38 1.01 15.11
CA VAL A 108 -4.29 0.95 13.96
C VAL A 108 -5.74 0.68 14.41
N PRO A 109 -6.74 1.14 13.65
CA PRO A 109 -8.14 0.87 13.96
C PRO A 109 -8.42 -0.63 14.11
N GLY A 110 -9.09 -1.02 15.19
CA GLY A 110 -9.39 -2.41 15.50
C GLY A 110 -8.26 -3.18 16.20
N GLY A 111 -7.11 -2.55 16.42
CA GLY A 111 -5.94 -3.19 17.04
C GLY A 111 -5.19 -4.11 16.08
N TRP A 112 -4.14 -4.76 16.59
CA TRP A 112 -3.30 -5.66 15.79
C TRP A 112 -2.87 -6.88 16.61
N SER A 113 -3.15 -8.07 16.11
CA SER A 113 -2.79 -9.33 16.77
C SER A 113 -2.08 -10.32 15.85
N ASN A 114 -1.93 -10.02 14.56
CA ASN A 114 -1.24 -10.89 13.63
C ASN A 114 0.25 -10.96 13.95
N ARG A 115 0.82 -12.17 14.00
CA ARG A 115 2.22 -12.40 14.37
C ARG A 115 3.17 -12.54 13.18
N THR A 116 2.64 -12.66 11.98
CA THR A 116 3.44 -12.82 10.76
C THR A 116 3.71 -11.47 10.10
N PHE A 117 2.70 -10.63 10.02
CA PHE A 117 2.77 -9.33 9.37
C PHE A 117 2.81 -8.20 10.38
N VAL A 118 3.60 -7.16 10.05
CA VAL A 118 3.75 -5.94 10.85
C VAL A 118 3.12 -4.78 10.09
N PRO A 119 2.13 -4.06 10.66
CA PRO A 119 1.53 -2.90 10.02
C PRO A 119 2.48 -1.71 10.05
N TYR A 120 2.41 -0.86 9.01
CA TYR A 120 3.22 0.36 8.98
C TYR A 120 2.40 1.64 8.74
N ASP A 121 1.23 1.52 8.13
CA ASP A 121 0.30 2.63 7.98
C ASP A 121 -1.14 2.14 7.80
N TYR A 122 -2.09 3.08 7.79
CA TYR A 122 -3.48 2.80 7.50
C TYR A 122 -4.19 4.02 6.93
N GLY A 123 -5.34 3.76 6.30
CA GLY A 123 -6.24 4.79 5.79
C GLY A 123 -7.55 4.17 5.34
N TRP A 124 -8.46 5.01 4.87
CA TRP A 124 -9.75 4.60 4.32
C TRP A 124 -9.84 4.97 2.85
N PHE A 125 -10.35 4.09 2.03
CA PHE A 125 -10.61 4.38 0.63
C PHE A 125 -11.66 5.47 0.49
N ALA A 126 -11.46 6.34 -0.49
CA ALA A 126 -12.40 7.38 -0.85
C ALA A 126 -12.22 7.77 -2.32
N PHE A 127 -13.27 8.29 -2.91
CA PHE A 127 -13.19 8.94 -4.21
C PHE A 127 -12.81 10.41 -4.02
N VAL A 128 -11.71 10.79 -4.64
CA VAL A 128 -11.14 12.15 -4.58
C VAL A 128 -11.58 12.95 -5.78
N TYR A 129 -11.84 14.23 -5.61
CA TYR A 129 -12.31 15.13 -6.65
C TYR A 129 -11.75 16.55 -6.44
N ASP A 130 -11.85 17.35 -7.50
CA ASP A 130 -11.51 18.76 -7.50
C ASP A 130 -12.78 19.60 -7.28
N LYS A 131 -12.85 20.33 -6.16
CA LYS A 131 -14.02 21.15 -5.77
C LYS A 131 -14.32 22.27 -6.77
N THR A 132 -13.34 22.70 -7.54
CA THR A 132 -13.52 23.74 -8.57
C THR A 132 -14.22 23.21 -9.83
N LYS A 133 -14.16 21.90 -10.04
CA LYS A 133 -14.74 21.21 -11.20
C LYS A 133 -16.02 20.45 -10.87
N LEU A 134 -16.14 19.94 -9.65
CA LEU A 134 -17.29 19.18 -9.16
C LEU A 134 -17.73 19.76 -7.83
N GLN A 135 -18.85 20.51 -7.83
CA GLN A 135 -19.34 21.22 -6.65
C GLN A 135 -20.27 20.36 -5.77
N ASN A 136 -21.00 19.43 -6.37
CA ASN A 136 -21.95 18.55 -5.69
C ASN A 136 -21.55 17.08 -5.88
N PRO A 137 -20.54 16.60 -5.15
CA PRO A 137 -20.13 15.21 -5.24
C PRO A 137 -21.20 14.29 -4.68
N PRO A 138 -21.25 13.02 -5.11
CA PRO A 138 -22.10 12.01 -4.49
C PRO A 138 -21.85 11.93 -2.98
N LYS A 139 -22.90 11.71 -2.19
CA LYS A 139 -22.86 11.60 -0.73
C LYS A 139 -22.88 10.16 -0.24
N SER A 140 -22.94 9.21 -1.17
CA SER A 140 -22.91 7.79 -0.88
C SER A 140 -22.33 7.02 -2.07
N LEU A 141 -21.86 5.81 -1.82
CA LEU A 141 -21.43 4.92 -2.89
C LEU A 141 -22.59 4.59 -3.83
N LYS A 142 -23.77 4.37 -3.27
CA LYS A 142 -24.99 4.16 -4.07
C LYS A 142 -25.32 5.34 -4.96
N GLU A 143 -25.20 6.56 -4.47
CA GLU A 143 -25.41 7.75 -5.29
C GLU A 143 -24.39 7.88 -6.42
N LEU A 144 -23.11 7.55 -6.17
CA LEU A 144 -22.10 7.49 -7.22
C LEU A 144 -22.48 6.50 -8.31
N VAL A 145 -22.90 5.29 -7.92
CA VAL A 145 -23.21 4.19 -8.84
C VAL A 145 -24.53 4.42 -9.59
N GLU A 146 -25.57 4.85 -8.88
CA GLU A 146 -26.96 4.86 -9.36
C GLU A 146 -27.48 6.25 -9.72
N GLY A 147 -26.81 7.30 -9.25
CA GLY A 147 -27.23 8.68 -9.53
C GLY A 147 -27.16 9.03 -11.00
N SER A 148 -28.02 9.97 -11.41
CA SER A 148 -28.12 10.43 -12.81
C SER A 148 -27.01 11.39 -13.25
N GLN A 149 -26.18 11.86 -12.31
CA GLN A 149 -25.08 12.78 -12.61
C GLN A 149 -24.07 12.11 -13.54
N PRO A 150 -23.70 12.76 -14.67
CA PRO A 150 -22.83 12.15 -15.69
C PRO A 150 -21.35 12.23 -15.28
N LEU A 151 -21.00 11.61 -14.19
CA LEU A 151 -19.64 11.57 -13.67
C LEU A 151 -18.77 10.59 -14.44
N LYS A 152 -17.51 10.96 -14.58
CA LYS A 152 -16.45 10.10 -15.11
C LYS A 152 -15.53 9.70 -13.96
N ILE A 153 -15.31 8.40 -13.77
CA ILE A 153 -14.45 7.89 -12.70
C ILE A 153 -13.32 7.03 -13.23
N ILE A 154 -12.27 6.96 -12.45
CA ILE A 154 -11.14 6.04 -12.62
C ILE A 154 -10.98 5.27 -11.30
N TYR A 155 -10.80 3.97 -11.41
CA TYR A 155 -10.42 3.12 -10.28
C TYR A 155 -9.40 2.07 -10.73
N GLU A 156 -8.86 1.33 -9.78
CA GLU A 156 -7.78 0.37 -10.00
C GLU A 156 -8.32 -1.06 -10.09
N ASP A 157 -7.60 -1.89 -10.81
CA ASP A 157 -7.96 -3.30 -11.06
C ASP A 157 -7.82 -4.13 -9.77
N PRO A 158 -8.89 -4.79 -9.30
CA PRO A 158 -8.84 -5.62 -8.10
C PRO A 158 -7.90 -6.84 -8.20
N ARG A 159 -7.47 -7.20 -9.42
CA ARG A 159 -6.57 -8.33 -9.65
C ARG A 159 -5.10 -7.98 -9.40
N THR A 160 -4.76 -6.69 -9.34
CA THR A 160 -3.38 -6.20 -9.23
C THR A 160 -3.18 -5.15 -8.15
N SER A 161 -4.24 -4.44 -7.75
CA SER A 161 -4.21 -3.27 -6.85
C SER A 161 -4.92 -3.54 -5.54
N THR A 162 -4.31 -3.13 -4.41
CA THR A 162 -4.97 -3.15 -3.10
C THR A 162 -6.10 -2.14 -3.00
N PRO A 163 -6.00 -0.88 -3.50
CA PRO A 163 -7.17 -0.02 -3.63
C PRO A 163 -8.28 -0.62 -4.51
N GLY A 164 -7.91 -1.25 -5.63
CA GLY A 164 -8.87 -1.92 -6.50
C GLY A 164 -9.61 -3.05 -5.80
N LEU A 165 -8.88 -3.89 -5.07
CA LEU A 165 -9.48 -4.92 -4.22
C LEU A 165 -10.35 -4.27 -3.14
N GLY A 166 -9.89 -3.18 -2.54
CA GLY A 166 -10.66 -2.42 -1.55
C GLY A 166 -12.02 -1.96 -2.08
N LEU A 167 -12.08 -1.44 -3.31
CA LEU A 167 -13.34 -1.06 -3.93
C LEU A 167 -14.24 -2.28 -4.21
N LEU A 168 -13.66 -3.40 -4.65
CA LEU A 168 -14.40 -4.64 -4.83
C LEU A 168 -15.12 -5.05 -3.55
N LEU A 169 -14.40 -5.00 -2.43
CA LEU A 169 -14.92 -5.37 -1.12
C LEU A 169 -15.91 -4.34 -0.57
N TRP A 170 -15.65 -3.06 -0.82
CA TRP A 170 -16.56 -1.97 -0.45
C TRP A 170 -17.90 -2.08 -1.18
N MET A 171 -17.86 -2.33 -2.49
CA MET A 171 -19.07 -2.60 -3.29
C MET A 171 -19.83 -3.81 -2.77
N GLN A 172 -19.13 -4.87 -2.40
CA GLN A 172 -19.73 -6.06 -1.84
C GLN A 172 -20.41 -5.80 -0.48
N LYS A 173 -19.78 -4.99 0.38
CA LYS A 173 -20.38 -4.57 1.66
C LYS A 173 -21.68 -3.78 1.48
N VAL A 174 -21.69 -2.90 0.50
CA VAL A 174 -22.84 -2.00 0.27
C VAL A 174 -23.98 -2.70 -0.48
N TYR A 175 -23.64 -3.53 -1.46
CA TYR A 175 -24.63 -4.10 -2.39
C TYR A 175 -24.93 -5.59 -2.17
N GLY A 176 -24.03 -6.34 -1.53
CA GLY A 176 -24.24 -7.79 -1.35
C GLY A 176 -24.43 -8.49 -2.67
N ASP A 177 -25.51 -9.28 -2.76
CA ASP A 177 -25.84 -10.05 -3.97
C ASP A 177 -26.16 -9.16 -5.19
N SER A 178 -26.44 -7.89 -4.99
CA SER A 178 -26.69 -6.91 -6.05
C SER A 178 -25.40 -6.28 -6.61
N ALA A 179 -24.22 -6.64 -6.11
CA ALA A 179 -22.96 -6.08 -6.54
C ALA A 179 -22.71 -6.23 -8.06
N PRO A 180 -23.00 -7.35 -8.73
CA PRO A 180 -22.81 -7.45 -10.18
C PRO A 180 -23.59 -6.40 -10.97
N ALA A 181 -24.86 -6.15 -10.61
CA ALA A 181 -25.69 -5.11 -11.24
C ALA A 181 -25.12 -3.70 -10.97
N ALA A 182 -24.62 -3.46 -9.77
CA ALA A 182 -23.98 -2.20 -9.41
C ALA A 182 -22.70 -1.96 -10.23
N TRP A 183 -21.90 -2.98 -10.44
CA TRP A 183 -20.71 -2.91 -11.28
C TRP A 183 -21.03 -2.58 -12.74
N GLN A 184 -22.12 -3.13 -13.29
CA GLN A 184 -22.58 -2.81 -14.64
C GLN A 184 -22.95 -1.31 -14.76
N LYS A 185 -23.61 -0.76 -13.75
CA LYS A 185 -23.94 0.68 -13.72
C LYS A 185 -22.68 1.53 -13.60
N LEU A 186 -21.76 1.19 -12.72
CA LEU A 186 -20.52 1.92 -12.51
C LEU A 186 -19.62 1.87 -13.76
N ALA A 187 -19.66 0.77 -14.52
CA ALA A 187 -18.90 0.63 -15.75
C ALA A 187 -19.27 1.70 -16.79
N GLN A 188 -20.54 2.16 -16.81
CA GLN A 188 -20.97 3.21 -17.72
C GLN A 188 -20.35 4.58 -17.41
N LYS A 189 -19.88 4.77 -16.18
CA LYS A 189 -19.20 5.99 -15.73
C LYS A 189 -17.68 5.85 -15.73
N THR A 190 -17.16 4.66 -15.95
CA THR A 190 -15.74 4.34 -15.83
C THR A 190 -14.99 4.69 -17.11
N VAL A 191 -14.01 5.59 -17.00
CA VAL A 191 -13.11 5.97 -18.12
C VAL A 191 -12.13 4.84 -18.39
N THR A 192 -11.48 4.36 -17.32
CA THR A 192 -10.50 3.27 -17.38
C THR A 192 -10.32 2.65 -16.01
N VAL A 193 -9.78 1.43 -16.02
CA VAL A 193 -9.36 0.68 -14.84
C VAL A 193 -7.86 0.46 -14.98
N THR A 194 -7.07 1.00 -14.05
CA THR A 194 -5.61 0.96 -14.12
C THR A 194 -5.02 -0.20 -13.34
N LYS A 195 -3.79 -0.59 -13.63
CA LYS A 195 -3.09 -1.64 -12.91
C LYS A 195 -2.78 -1.26 -11.46
N GLY A 196 -2.53 0.04 -11.19
CA GLY A 196 -2.16 0.53 -9.89
C GLY A 196 -2.58 1.97 -9.64
N TRP A 197 -2.39 2.38 -8.38
CA TRP A 197 -2.81 3.69 -7.89
C TRP A 197 -2.09 4.86 -8.58
N SER A 198 -0.78 4.76 -8.82
CA SER A 198 0.00 5.87 -9.41
C SER A 198 -0.54 6.29 -10.76
N GLU A 199 -0.88 5.32 -11.62
CA GLU A 199 -1.45 5.60 -12.94
C GLU A 199 -2.84 6.22 -12.83
N ALA A 200 -3.70 5.67 -11.97
CA ALA A 200 -5.06 6.19 -11.77
C ALA A 200 -5.04 7.65 -11.30
N TYR A 201 -4.27 7.91 -10.26
CA TYR A 201 -4.18 9.25 -9.68
C TYR A 201 -3.55 10.25 -10.65
N GLY A 202 -2.52 9.83 -11.39
CA GLY A 202 -1.89 10.64 -12.43
C GLY A 202 -2.85 11.04 -13.55
N LEU A 203 -3.69 10.11 -14.01
CA LEU A 203 -4.73 10.40 -15.02
C LEU A 203 -5.77 11.38 -14.48
N PHE A 204 -6.19 11.23 -13.24
CA PHE A 204 -7.11 12.17 -12.58
C PHE A 204 -6.51 13.59 -12.53
N LEU A 205 -5.25 13.73 -12.15
CA LEU A 205 -4.59 15.03 -12.09
C LEU A 205 -4.43 15.69 -13.46
N LYS A 206 -4.41 14.92 -14.54
CA LYS A 206 -4.45 15.40 -15.92
C LYS A 206 -5.84 15.81 -16.39
N GLY A 207 -6.87 15.62 -15.56
CA GLY A 207 -8.26 15.98 -15.90
C GLY A 207 -9.02 14.91 -16.68
N GLU A 208 -8.56 13.66 -16.71
CA GLU A 208 -9.19 12.56 -17.45
C GLU A 208 -10.48 12.05 -16.79
N ALA A 209 -10.71 12.37 -15.53
CA ALA A 209 -11.89 11.96 -14.78
C ALA A 209 -12.29 13.00 -13.74
N ASP A 210 -13.57 12.96 -13.34
CA ASP A 210 -14.11 13.81 -12.28
C ASP A 210 -13.74 13.32 -10.89
N MET A 211 -13.64 12.01 -10.71
CA MET A 211 -13.30 11.37 -9.45
C MET A 211 -12.37 10.18 -9.68
N VAL A 212 -11.52 9.94 -8.70
CA VAL A 212 -10.57 8.82 -8.70
C VAL A 212 -10.60 8.08 -7.35
N LEU A 213 -10.51 6.77 -7.41
CA LEU A 213 -10.35 5.96 -6.20
C LEU A 213 -8.97 6.20 -5.59
N SER A 214 -8.96 6.67 -4.36
CA SER A 214 -7.77 6.94 -3.56
C SER A 214 -8.12 6.80 -2.08
N TYR A 215 -7.73 7.77 -1.25
CA TYR A 215 -7.90 7.71 0.20
C TYR A 215 -8.46 9.02 0.76
N THR A 216 -9.08 8.95 1.92
CA THR A 216 -9.51 10.14 2.66
C THR A 216 -8.37 11.09 2.98
N THR A 217 -7.14 10.61 2.99
CA THR A 217 -5.92 11.37 3.27
C THR A 217 -5.32 12.07 2.05
N SER A 218 -5.75 11.74 0.84
CA SER A 218 -5.18 12.30 -0.38
C SER A 218 -5.20 13.84 -0.46
N PRO A 219 -6.22 14.55 0.05
CA PRO A 219 -6.21 16.01 0.05
C PRO A 219 -5.06 16.64 0.82
N ALA A 220 -4.52 15.96 1.84
CA ALA A 220 -3.39 16.45 2.62
C ALA A 220 -2.12 16.64 1.78
N TYR A 221 -1.88 15.77 0.81
CA TYR A 221 -0.78 15.92 -0.14
C TYR A 221 -0.85 17.27 -0.87
N HIS A 222 -1.99 17.57 -1.47
CA HIS A 222 -2.16 18.80 -2.22
C HIS A 222 -2.05 20.03 -1.33
N LEU A 223 -2.62 19.97 -0.12
CA LEU A 223 -2.58 21.07 0.83
C LEU A 223 -1.15 21.32 1.34
N ILE A 224 -0.43 20.30 1.74
CA ILE A 224 0.88 20.42 2.38
C ILE A 224 2.00 20.61 1.36
N ALA A 225 2.05 19.76 0.33
CA ALA A 225 3.14 19.78 -0.66
C ALA A 225 2.93 20.83 -1.75
N GLU A 226 1.70 21.09 -2.16
CA GLU A 226 1.40 21.95 -3.30
C GLU A 226 0.71 23.29 -2.91
N LYS A 227 0.29 23.43 -1.65
CA LYS A 227 -0.50 24.59 -1.17
C LYS A 227 -1.83 24.75 -1.93
N LYS A 228 -2.41 23.65 -2.39
CA LYS A 228 -3.68 23.60 -3.10
C LYS A 228 -4.80 23.11 -2.19
N THR A 229 -5.89 23.87 -2.10
CA THR A 229 -7.04 23.57 -1.22
C THR A 229 -8.25 23.00 -1.97
N GLN A 230 -8.14 22.80 -3.28
CA GLN A 230 -9.26 22.44 -4.15
C GLN A 230 -9.63 20.96 -4.13
N TYR A 231 -8.73 20.09 -3.67
CA TYR A 231 -8.98 18.65 -3.66
C TYR A 231 -9.66 18.22 -2.37
N ALA A 232 -10.62 17.33 -2.49
CA ALA A 232 -11.36 16.76 -1.36
C ALA A 232 -11.66 15.28 -1.60
N ALA A 233 -11.89 14.56 -0.52
CA ALA A 233 -12.41 13.21 -0.55
C ALA A 233 -13.93 13.25 -0.32
N ALA A 234 -14.70 12.58 -1.17
CA ALA A 234 -16.14 12.47 -0.98
C ALA A 234 -16.43 11.63 0.27
N ASP A 235 -17.30 12.16 1.15
CA ASP A 235 -17.72 11.49 2.37
C ASP A 235 -18.99 10.68 2.09
N PHE A 236 -18.88 9.34 2.12
CA PHE A 236 -19.97 8.45 1.82
C PHE A 236 -20.69 7.96 3.08
N SER A 237 -22.00 8.11 3.09
CA SER A 237 -22.85 7.83 4.25
C SER A 237 -22.87 6.35 4.69
N GLU A 238 -22.58 5.41 3.79
CA GLU A 238 -22.48 3.99 4.14
C GLU A 238 -21.24 3.67 4.99
N GLY A 239 -20.27 4.57 5.01
CA GLY A 239 -18.97 4.37 5.61
C GLY A 239 -17.88 4.15 4.56
N HIS A 240 -16.64 4.02 5.03
CA HIS A 240 -15.46 3.85 4.18
C HIS A 240 -14.73 2.55 4.54
N TYR A 241 -14.20 1.90 3.53
CA TYR A 241 -13.48 0.64 3.72
C TYR A 241 -12.05 0.92 4.20
N LEU A 242 -11.64 0.21 5.26
CA LEU A 242 -10.34 0.37 5.91
C LEU A 242 -9.26 -0.42 5.16
N GLN A 243 -8.10 0.21 4.97
CA GLN A 243 -6.85 -0.44 4.59
C GLN A 243 -5.81 -0.26 5.69
N VAL A 244 -5.21 -1.37 6.12
CA VAL A 244 -4.00 -1.38 6.95
C VAL A 244 -2.90 -2.03 6.13
N GLU A 245 -1.86 -1.27 5.81
CA GLU A 245 -0.74 -1.77 5.01
C GLU A 245 0.29 -2.47 5.90
N VAL A 246 0.81 -3.58 5.42
CA VAL A 246 1.68 -4.47 6.20
C VAL A 246 2.90 -4.91 5.41
N ALA A 247 3.91 -5.35 6.15
CA ALA A 247 5.06 -6.05 5.60
C ALA A 247 5.28 -7.39 6.33
N GLY A 248 5.88 -8.34 5.62
CA GLY A 248 6.27 -9.63 6.16
C GLY A 248 7.61 -10.09 5.60
N GLN A 249 8.30 -10.96 6.34
CA GLN A 249 9.56 -11.56 5.92
C GLN A 249 9.36 -12.94 5.34
N LEU A 250 10.12 -13.28 4.30
CA LEU A 250 10.05 -14.60 3.68
C LEU A 250 10.90 -15.63 4.44
N LYS A 251 10.37 -16.85 4.56
CA LYS A 251 11.11 -17.99 5.14
C LYS A 251 12.37 -18.32 4.37
N THR A 252 12.40 -18.04 3.08
CA THR A 252 13.52 -18.33 2.17
C THR A 252 14.57 -17.24 2.15
N SER A 253 14.38 -16.15 2.90
CA SER A 253 15.36 -15.08 3.02
C SER A 253 16.71 -15.63 3.49
N LYS A 254 17.77 -15.21 2.80
CA LYS A 254 19.15 -15.48 3.24
C LYS A 254 19.67 -14.42 4.22
N GLN A 255 18.83 -13.43 4.54
CA GLN A 255 19.11 -12.34 5.48
C GLN A 255 18.02 -12.25 6.56
N PRO A 256 17.70 -13.35 7.29
CA PRO A 256 16.56 -13.36 8.20
C PRO A 256 16.69 -12.36 9.35
N GLN A 257 17.91 -12.11 9.82
CA GLN A 257 18.17 -11.16 10.90
C GLN A 257 18.01 -9.71 10.44
N LEU A 258 18.47 -9.38 9.23
CA LEU A 258 18.25 -8.07 8.62
C LEU A 258 16.78 -7.85 8.30
N ALA A 259 16.09 -8.86 7.81
CA ALA A 259 14.65 -8.80 7.54
C ALA A 259 13.88 -8.49 8.83
N GLN A 260 14.16 -9.19 9.91
CA GLN A 260 13.53 -8.91 11.21
C GLN A 260 13.87 -7.51 11.73
N LYS A 261 15.13 -7.10 11.60
CA LYS A 261 15.58 -5.75 11.98
C LYS A 261 14.81 -4.68 11.20
N PHE A 262 14.58 -4.90 9.91
CA PHE A 262 13.79 -3.99 9.08
C PHE A 262 12.33 -3.92 9.54
N LEU A 263 11.70 -5.06 9.84
CA LEU A 263 10.32 -5.08 10.34
C LEU A 263 10.19 -4.35 11.70
N GLN A 264 11.17 -4.49 12.59
CA GLN A 264 11.21 -3.71 13.83
C GLN A 264 11.40 -2.21 13.57
N PHE A 265 12.28 -1.88 12.63
CA PHE A 265 12.54 -0.50 12.21
C PHE A 265 11.29 0.20 11.68
N MET A 266 10.37 -0.55 11.03
CA MET A 266 9.13 0.02 10.54
C MET A 266 8.26 0.66 11.65
N LEU A 267 8.36 0.19 12.88
CA LEU A 267 7.62 0.75 14.02
C LEU A 267 8.39 1.85 14.75
N ALA A 268 9.63 2.11 14.37
CA ALA A 268 10.47 3.14 14.95
C ALA A 268 10.21 4.51 14.31
N GLN A 269 10.53 5.57 15.03
CA GLN A 269 10.32 6.96 14.59
C GLN A 269 10.95 7.28 13.22
N PRO A 270 12.20 6.87 12.92
CA PRO A 270 12.81 7.19 11.61
C PRO A 270 12.01 6.68 10.41
N PHE A 271 11.27 5.58 10.56
CA PHE A 271 10.34 5.08 9.55
C PHE A 271 8.98 5.78 9.65
N GLN A 272 8.34 5.73 10.81
CA GLN A 272 6.97 6.19 11.02
C GLN A 272 6.79 7.67 10.70
N GLN A 273 7.77 8.51 10.99
CA GLN A 273 7.73 9.93 10.67
C GLN A 273 7.71 10.24 9.16
N THR A 274 8.14 9.29 8.32
CA THR A 274 8.09 9.45 6.86
C THR A 274 6.71 9.19 6.26
N ILE A 275 5.84 8.53 7.01
CA ILE A 275 4.55 8.07 6.49
C ILE A 275 3.59 9.22 6.16
N PRO A 276 3.32 10.19 7.04
CA PRO A 276 2.34 11.22 6.73
C PRO A 276 2.66 12.05 5.49
N GLN A 277 3.92 12.44 5.29
CA GLN A 277 4.33 13.31 4.19
C GLN A 277 5.08 12.58 3.05
N GLY A 278 5.27 11.28 3.15
CA GLY A 278 5.86 10.46 2.09
C GLY A 278 4.83 9.53 1.45
N ASN A 279 4.07 8.83 2.28
CA ASN A 279 3.04 7.88 1.82
C ASN A 279 1.61 8.43 1.94
N TRP A 280 1.44 9.57 2.59
CA TRP A 280 0.15 10.28 2.74
C TRP A 280 -0.93 9.39 3.35
N MET A 281 -0.54 8.66 4.38
CA MET A 281 -1.38 7.79 5.18
C MET A 281 -1.22 8.12 6.66
N TYR A 282 -2.04 7.54 7.51
CA TYR A 282 -1.86 7.60 8.95
C TYR A 282 -0.78 6.59 9.39
N PRO A 283 0.19 7.00 10.23
CA PRO A 283 1.21 6.07 10.72
C PRO A 283 0.60 5.00 11.63
N ALA A 284 1.15 3.80 11.60
CA ALA A 284 0.68 2.67 12.42
C ALA A 284 0.95 2.86 13.92
N VAL A 285 1.91 3.69 14.27
CA VAL A 285 2.21 4.07 15.65
C VAL A 285 1.80 5.52 15.84
N SER A 286 0.96 5.79 16.83
CA SER A 286 0.47 7.14 17.12
C SER A 286 1.61 8.12 17.32
N GLY A 287 1.46 9.31 16.73
CA GLY A 287 2.41 10.41 16.86
C GLY A 287 1.80 11.71 16.37
N LYS A 288 2.59 12.76 16.42
CA LYS A 288 2.16 14.09 15.95
C LYS A 288 2.04 14.06 14.41
N LEU A 289 0.87 14.40 13.91
CA LEU A 289 0.63 14.56 12.48
C LEU A 289 0.99 15.97 12.01
N PRO A 290 1.41 16.14 10.74
CA PRO A 290 1.60 17.45 10.15
C PRO A 290 0.31 18.27 10.16
N ALA A 291 0.42 19.59 10.26
CA ALA A 291 -0.72 20.47 10.05
C ALA A 291 -1.30 20.24 8.64
N GLY A 292 -2.63 20.14 8.57
CA GLY A 292 -3.33 19.78 7.34
C GLY A 292 -4.00 18.40 7.43
N PHE A 293 -3.45 17.47 8.20
CA PHE A 293 -4.13 16.21 8.53
C PHE A 293 -5.36 16.41 9.42
N ASP A 294 -5.37 17.45 10.22
CA ASP A 294 -6.49 17.85 11.07
C ASP A 294 -7.70 18.37 10.28
N THR A 295 -7.52 18.73 9.01
CA THR A 295 -8.61 19.13 8.10
C THR A 295 -9.30 17.95 7.41
N LEU A 296 -8.74 16.75 7.51
CA LEU A 296 -9.27 15.58 6.85
C LEU A 296 -10.51 15.04 7.57
N THR A 297 -11.50 14.63 6.79
CA THR A 297 -12.70 13.99 7.33
C THR A 297 -12.38 12.56 7.74
N LEU A 298 -12.64 12.24 9.01
CA LEU A 298 -12.60 10.86 9.49
C LEU A 298 -13.94 10.17 9.20
N PRO A 299 -13.95 8.97 8.63
CA PRO A 299 -15.18 8.22 8.41
C PRO A 299 -15.94 7.96 9.73
N LYS A 300 -17.24 8.13 9.71
CA LYS A 300 -18.10 7.82 10.87
C LYS A 300 -18.25 6.32 11.06
N THR A 301 -18.20 5.56 9.97
CA THR A 301 -18.34 4.10 9.97
C THR A 301 -17.19 3.50 9.18
N THR A 302 -16.49 2.55 9.80
CA THR A 302 -15.45 1.75 9.16
C THR A 302 -16.04 0.44 8.67
N LEU A 303 -15.84 0.15 7.37
CA LEU A 303 -16.24 -1.10 6.75
C LEU A 303 -15.00 -1.97 6.53
N GLN A 304 -15.13 -3.26 6.79
CA GLN A 304 -14.11 -4.25 6.46
C GLN A 304 -14.66 -5.67 6.53
N TYR A 305 -14.04 -6.57 5.78
CA TYR A 305 -14.17 -8.01 5.93
C TYR A 305 -12.99 -8.56 6.74
N SER A 306 -13.17 -9.71 7.37
CA SER A 306 -12.02 -10.49 7.86
C SER A 306 -11.17 -10.96 6.68
N SER A 307 -9.88 -11.18 6.89
CA SER A 307 -9.00 -11.70 5.83
C SER A 307 -9.40 -13.13 5.39
N GLN A 308 -10.03 -13.91 6.28
CA GLN A 308 -10.58 -15.23 5.97
C GLN A 308 -11.76 -15.12 4.99
N ASP A 309 -12.67 -14.19 5.23
CA ASP A 309 -13.80 -13.96 4.31
C ASP A 309 -13.31 -13.50 2.94
N VAL A 310 -12.32 -12.62 2.91
CA VAL A 310 -11.71 -12.16 1.66
C VAL A 310 -11.07 -13.34 0.92
N ALA A 311 -10.27 -14.14 1.59
CA ALA A 311 -9.62 -15.30 0.98
C ALA A 311 -10.63 -16.31 0.42
N SER A 312 -11.75 -16.50 1.12
CA SER A 312 -12.79 -17.45 0.71
C SER A 312 -13.61 -16.98 -0.50
N HIS A 313 -13.80 -15.67 -0.68
CA HIS A 313 -14.72 -15.12 -1.68
C HIS A 313 -14.05 -14.30 -2.78
N ARG A 314 -12.81 -13.89 -2.60
CA ARG A 314 -12.12 -12.96 -3.52
C ARG A 314 -12.16 -13.42 -4.97
N SER A 315 -11.88 -14.66 -5.22
CA SER A 315 -11.85 -15.24 -6.59
C SER A 315 -13.22 -15.15 -7.26
N GLN A 316 -14.28 -15.48 -6.52
CA GLN A 316 -15.66 -15.39 -7.02
C GLN A 316 -16.05 -13.93 -7.29
N TRP A 317 -15.80 -13.03 -6.35
CA TRP A 317 -16.16 -11.61 -6.48
C TRP A 317 -15.40 -10.93 -7.61
N ILE A 318 -14.13 -11.27 -7.82
CA ILE A 318 -13.34 -10.79 -8.98
C ILE A 318 -13.95 -11.30 -10.29
N SER A 319 -14.34 -12.57 -10.36
CA SER A 319 -14.98 -13.14 -11.57
C SER A 319 -16.31 -12.47 -11.87
N GLU A 320 -17.12 -12.19 -10.86
CA GLU A 320 -18.40 -11.46 -11.00
C GLU A 320 -18.17 -10.03 -11.50
N TRP A 321 -17.20 -9.32 -10.91
CA TRP A 321 -16.79 -8.01 -11.38
C TRP A 321 -16.35 -8.04 -12.84
N GLN A 322 -15.49 -8.95 -13.20
CA GLN A 322 -14.95 -9.05 -14.55
C GLN A 322 -16.05 -9.31 -15.59
N ARG A 323 -16.98 -10.19 -15.30
CA ARG A 323 -18.15 -10.43 -16.17
C ARG A 323 -19.05 -9.20 -16.28
N ALA A 324 -19.28 -8.50 -15.18
CA ALA A 324 -20.14 -7.33 -15.17
C ALA A 324 -19.58 -6.16 -15.97
N VAL A 325 -18.27 -5.88 -15.87
CA VAL A 325 -17.63 -4.73 -16.54
C VAL A 325 -17.27 -5.00 -18.00
N SER A 326 -17.30 -6.26 -18.43
CA SER A 326 -16.98 -6.65 -19.82
C SER A 326 -18.21 -6.66 -20.76
N ARG A 327 -19.39 -6.29 -20.28
CA ARG A 327 -20.66 -6.34 -21.04
C ARG A 327 -21.03 -5.00 -21.61
#